data_cdfe487156c81a4fb35de2ae991f9ec1
#
_entry.id   cdfe487156c81a4fb35de2ae991f9ec1
#
_cell.length_a   1.000
_cell.length_b   1.000
_cell.length_c   1.000
_cell.angle_alpha   90.00
_cell.angle_beta   90.00
_cell.angle_gamma   90.00
#
_symmetry.space_group_name_H-M   'P 1'
#
loop_
_entity.id
_entity.type
_entity.pdbx_description
1 polymer ?
#
loop_
_entity_poly.entity_id
_entity_poly.type
_entity_poly.pdbx_seq_one_letter_code
_entity_poly.pdbx_strand_id
1 'polypeptide(L)'
;MQSQLVFQEEKERERLRRQNLLLSQAEKPALEHFFKGKSELSVLDIGCNDGTRTFHRFSDDRISRVIGLEYNQQLVERANSQFGNTKFSFYQMDVDRDSFSADLQKLCAEPEDREFDLICLSFVLMHLYDGEKLLRTLKNFLKKGGVIFITESNDRISTLAPDEKNLLGQFLDILKEDKYAGKRETGQAVPGWLTNCGYDYIHVWCKEISAAKGEQQQNCLLYTSDAADDRI
;
A
#
# COMPACT_ATOMS: atom_id res chain seq x y z
N MET A 1 -13.46 13.41 12.02
CA MET A 1 -14.65 12.58 12.27
C MET A 1 -15.37 12.12 10.99
N GLN A 2 -15.47 12.91 9.91
CA GLN A 2 -16.10 12.49 8.64
C GLN A 2 -15.25 11.53 7.78
N SER A 3 -13.91 11.58 7.83
CA SER A 3 -13.04 10.65 7.10
C SER A 3 -13.15 9.19 7.59
N GLN A 4 -13.52 8.98 8.84
CA GLN A 4 -13.74 7.65 9.40
C GLN A 4 -15.00 6.96 8.87
N LEU A 5 -16.00 7.73 8.43
CA LEU A 5 -17.27 7.19 7.93
C LEU A 5 -17.17 6.67 6.49
N VAL A 6 -16.32 7.30 5.66
CA VAL A 6 -16.20 6.96 4.23
C VAL A 6 -15.74 5.52 4.02
N PHE A 7 -14.77 5.05 4.80
CA PHE A 7 -14.23 3.67 4.68
C PHE A 7 -15.14 2.60 5.32
N GLN A 8 -16.24 2.98 5.96
CA GLN A 8 -17.16 2.05 6.63
C GLN A 8 -18.36 1.68 5.75
N GLU A 9 -18.66 2.44 4.71
CA GLU A 9 -19.79 2.16 3.83
C GLU A 9 -19.57 0.88 3.00
N GLU A 10 -20.63 0.12 2.79
CA GLU A 10 -20.59 -1.15 2.04
C GLU A 10 -20.10 -0.95 0.59
N LYS A 11 -20.49 0.16 -0.04
CA LYS A 11 -20.03 0.53 -1.38
C LYS A 11 -18.53 0.76 -1.45
N GLU A 12 -17.96 1.41 -0.44
CA GLU A 12 -16.52 1.65 -0.37
C GLU A 12 -15.74 0.35 -0.15
N ARG A 13 -16.26 -0.55 0.68
CA ARG A 13 -15.66 -1.87 0.85
C ARG A 13 -15.64 -2.68 -0.44
N GLU A 14 -16.72 -2.66 -1.21
CA GLU A 14 -16.76 -3.33 -2.51
C GLU A 14 -15.79 -2.69 -3.51
N ARG A 15 -15.69 -1.36 -3.52
CA ARG A 15 -14.71 -0.63 -4.33
C ARG A 15 -13.27 -1.06 -3.98
N LEU A 16 -12.94 -1.07 -2.69
CA LEU A 16 -11.62 -1.48 -2.21
C LEU A 16 -11.33 -2.95 -2.52
N ARG A 17 -12.33 -3.84 -2.41
CA ARG A 17 -12.18 -5.24 -2.77
C ARG A 17 -11.80 -5.42 -4.24
N ARG A 18 -12.48 -4.72 -5.15
CA ARG A 18 -12.13 -4.73 -6.59
C ARG A 18 -10.75 -4.16 -6.85
N GLN A 19 -10.43 -3.03 -6.22
CA GLN A 19 -9.10 -2.44 -6.31
C GLN A 19 -8.02 -3.41 -5.82
N ASN A 20 -8.23 -4.06 -4.69
CA ASN A 20 -7.30 -5.04 -4.13
C ASN A 20 -7.07 -6.24 -5.06
N LEU A 21 -8.10 -6.71 -5.74
CA LEU A 21 -7.97 -7.81 -6.71
C LEU A 21 -7.05 -7.41 -7.87
N LEU A 22 -7.27 -6.20 -8.44
CA LEU A 22 -6.47 -5.67 -9.54
C LEU A 22 -5.00 -5.48 -9.13
N LEU A 23 -4.78 -4.87 -7.96
CA LEU A 23 -3.44 -4.60 -7.45
C LEU A 23 -2.68 -5.88 -7.10
N SER A 24 -3.36 -6.87 -6.54
CA SER A 24 -2.73 -8.15 -6.19
C SER A 24 -2.10 -8.83 -7.41
N GLN A 25 -2.73 -8.74 -8.57
CA GLN A 25 -2.17 -9.27 -9.82
C GLN A 25 -0.93 -8.49 -10.28
N ALA A 26 -0.94 -7.16 -10.11
CA ALA A 26 0.19 -6.31 -10.48
C ALA A 26 1.40 -6.48 -9.55
N GLU A 27 1.17 -6.71 -8.26
CA GLU A 27 2.20 -6.79 -7.22
C GLU A 27 2.79 -8.20 -7.06
N LYS A 28 2.00 -9.24 -7.37
CA LYS A 28 2.38 -10.64 -7.13
C LYS A 28 3.76 -11.01 -7.69
N PRO A 29 4.13 -10.67 -8.94
CA PRO A 29 5.45 -11.03 -9.47
C PRO A 29 6.62 -10.46 -8.65
N ALA A 30 6.50 -9.21 -8.21
CA ALA A 30 7.55 -8.56 -7.42
C ALA A 30 7.65 -9.17 -6.01
N LEU A 31 6.53 -9.46 -5.37
CA LEU A 31 6.51 -10.13 -4.07
C LEU A 31 7.06 -11.55 -4.16
N GLU A 32 6.69 -12.32 -5.17
CA GLU A 32 7.24 -13.65 -5.41
C GLU A 32 8.75 -13.64 -5.65
N HIS A 33 9.23 -12.64 -6.42
CA HIS A 33 10.67 -12.45 -6.59
C HIS A 33 11.36 -12.18 -5.26
N PHE A 34 10.79 -11.31 -4.42
CA PHE A 34 11.33 -11.02 -3.09
C PHE A 34 11.33 -12.25 -2.17
N PHE A 35 10.26 -13.06 -2.20
CA PHE A 35 10.14 -14.24 -1.33
C PHE A 35 11.02 -15.42 -1.76
N LYS A 36 11.53 -15.43 -3.00
CA LYS A 36 12.29 -16.55 -3.54
C LYS A 36 13.51 -16.89 -2.69
N GLY A 37 13.57 -18.16 -2.24
CA GLY A 37 14.69 -18.67 -1.44
C GLY A 37 14.78 -18.14 -0.01
N LYS A 38 13.73 -17.48 0.47
CA LYS A 38 13.64 -16.95 1.84
C LYS A 38 12.60 -17.72 2.66
N SER A 39 12.73 -17.67 3.97
CA SER A 39 11.79 -18.21 4.95
C SER A 39 11.83 -17.38 6.22
N GLU A 40 10.90 -17.61 7.14
CA GLU A 40 10.79 -16.93 8.43
C GLU A 40 10.76 -15.38 8.30
N LEU A 41 10.11 -14.91 7.24
CA LEU A 41 10.05 -13.48 6.96
C LEU A 41 9.10 -12.75 7.92
N SER A 42 9.51 -11.56 8.37
CA SER A 42 8.69 -10.62 9.13
C SER A 42 8.24 -9.47 8.24
N VAL A 43 6.94 -9.15 8.30
CA VAL A 43 6.32 -8.13 7.46
C VAL A 43 5.63 -7.06 8.32
N LEU A 44 5.82 -5.80 7.96
CA LEU A 44 5.06 -4.66 8.47
C LEU A 44 4.21 -4.07 7.34
N ASP A 45 2.89 -4.04 7.51
CA ASP A 45 1.95 -3.49 6.54
C ASP A 45 1.32 -2.20 7.09
N ILE A 46 1.69 -1.06 6.51
CA ILE A 46 1.22 0.26 6.94
C ILE A 46 -0.07 0.60 6.19
N GLY A 47 -1.11 1.01 6.91
CA GLY A 47 -2.44 1.29 6.36
C GLY A 47 -3.15 0.02 5.92
N CYS A 48 -3.13 -1.00 6.80
CA CYS A 48 -3.65 -2.34 6.50
C CYS A 48 -5.18 -2.41 6.35
N ASN A 49 -5.90 -1.31 6.64
CA ASN A 49 -7.37 -1.23 6.60
C ASN A 49 -8.01 -2.36 7.44
N ASP A 50 -9.01 -3.07 6.93
CA ASP A 50 -9.68 -4.20 7.61
C ASP A 50 -8.89 -5.51 7.59
N GLY A 51 -7.63 -5.48 7.20
CA GLY A 51 -6.72 -6.62 7.17
C GLY A 51 -6.92 -7.59 6.00
N THR A 52 -7.99 -7.46 5.21
CA THR A 52 -8.32 -8.39 4.13
C THR A 52 -7.17 -8.52 3.12
N ARG A 53 -6.63 -7.40 2.65
CA ARG A 53 -5.52 -7.40 1.69
C ARG A 53 -4.23 -7.94 2.31
N THR A 54 -3.92 -7.50 3.53
CA THR A 54 -2.76 -7.97 4.30
C THR A 54 -2.77 -9.49 4.43
N PHE A 55 -3.91 -10.05 4.83
CA PHE A 55 -4.06 -11.50 4.95
C PHE A 55 -3.84 -12.23 3.63
N HIS A 56 -4.49 -11.79 2.54
CA HIS A 56 -4.34 -12.45 1.23
C HIS A 56 -2.93 -12.33 0.63
N ARG A 57 -2.22 -11.23 0.91
CA ARG A 57 -0.84 -11.02 0.41
C ARG A 57 0.20 -11.84 1.16
N PHE A 58 0.01 -12.03 2.47
CA PHE A 58 1.02 -12.52 3.38
C PHE A 58 0.67 -13.83 4.08
N SER A 59 -0.34 -14.57 3.59
CA SER A 59 -0.67 -15.92 4.07
C SER A 59 0.35 -16.99 3.65
N ASP A 60 1.39 -16.62 2.92
CA ASP A 60 2.46 -17.49 2.45
C ASP A 60 3.26 -18.09 3.62
N ASP A 61 3.60 -19.39 3.53
CA ASP A 61 4.31 -20.12 4.59
C ASP A 61 5.75 -19.63 4.81
N ARG A 62 6.32 -18.90 3.85
CA ARG A 62 7.62 -18.24 3.98
C ARG A 62 7.61 -17.05 4.96
N ILE A 63 6.42 -16.60 5.36
CA ILE A 63 6.24 -15.48 6.28
C ILE A 63 5.81 -16.01 7.63
N SER A 64 6.58 -15.71 8.67
CA SER A 64 6.32 -16.15 10.04
C SER A 64 5.55 -15.13 10.86
N ARG A 65 5.72 -13.83 10.57
CA ARG A 65 5.11 -12.74 11.33
C ARG A 65 4.63 -11.60 10.43
N VAL A 66 3.41 -11.12 10.68
CA VAL A 66 2.82 -9.96 10.01
C VAL A 66 2.23 -9.02 11.05
N ILE A 67 2.69 -7.77 11.05
CA ILE A 67 2.09 -6.69 11.81
C ILE A 67 1.41 -5.73 10.85
N GLY A 68 0.10 -5.53 11.00
CA GLY A 68 -0.68 -4.53 10.30
C GLY A 68 -0.90 -3.29 11.19
N LEU A 69 -0.63 -2.10 10.65
CA LEU A 69 -0.92 -0.84 11.34
C LEU A 69 -2.02 -0.08 10.59
N GLU A 70 -3.00 0.39 11.35
CA GLU A 70 -4.13 1.15 10.81
C GLU A 70 -4.51 2.28 11.78
N TYR A 71 -4.88 3.43 11.24
CA TYR A 71 -5.31 4.58 12.02
C TYR A 71 -6.66 4.38 12.69
N ASN A 72 -7.59 3.69 12.01
CA ASN A 72 -8.97 3.52 12.44
C ASN A 72 -9.13 2.30 13.34
N GLN A 73 -9.44 2.54 14.62
CA GLN A 73 -9.63 1.49 15.64
C GLN A 73 -10.66 0.43 15.24
N GLN A 74 -11.78 0.83 14.62
CA GLN A 74 -12.83 -0.12 14.23
C GLN A 74 -12.39 -1.07 13.14
N LEU A 75 -11.53 -0.60 12.21
CA LEU A 75 -10.93 -1.44 11.17
C LEU A 75 -9.93 -2.42 11.78
N VAL A 76 -9.14 -1.97 12.77
CA VAL A 76 -8.21 -2.83 13.52
C VAL A 76 -8.95 -3.95 14.27
N GLU A 77 -10.03 -3.62 14.95
CA GLU A 77 -10.87 -4.60 15.67
C GLU A 77 -11.43 -5.65 14.70
N ARG A 78 -11.90 -5.20 13.54
CA ARG A 78 -12.36 -6.10 12.47
C ARG A 78 -11.24 -6.98 11.93
N ALA A 79 -10.07 -6.40 11.63
CA ALA A 79 -8.91 -7.13 11.14
C ALA A 79 -8.50 -8.23 12.13
N ASN A 80 -8.40 -7.91 13.42
CA ASN A 80 -8.08 -8.89 14.45
C ASN A 80 -9.18 -9.96 14.62
N SER A 81 -10.46 -9.58 14.55
CA SER A 81 -11.56 -10.52 14.65
C SER A 81 -11.59 -11.54 13.50
N GLN A 82 -11.21 -11.11 12.29
CA GLN A 82 -11.28 -11.96 11.09
C GLN A 82 -9.99 -12.73 10.82
N PHE A 83 -8.84 -12.12 11.08
CA PHE A 83 -7.54 -12.62 10.63
C PHE A 83 -6.50 -12.71 11.75
N GLY A 84 -6.77 -12.15 12.95
CA GLY A 84 -5.85 -12.18 14.08
C GLY A 84 -5.55 -13.60 14.52
N ASN A 85 -4.26 -13.97 14.61
CA ASN A 85 -3.75 -15.26 15.08
C ASN A 85 -2.27 -15.13 15.47
N THR A 86 -1.57 -16.23 15.64
CA THR A 86 -0.15 -16.24 16.02
C THR A 86 0.76 -15.58 14.98
N LYS A 87 0.37 -15.59 13.70
CA LYS A 87 1.13 -14.97 12.58
C LYS A 87 0.72 -13.54 12.33
N PHE A 88 -0.58 -13.22 12.40
CA PHE A 88 -1.15 -11.92 12.07
C PHE A 88 -1.60 -11.16 13.31
N SER A 89 -1.13 -9.94 13.47
CA SER A 89 -1.56 -9.03 14.54
C SER A 89 -1.77 -7.63 13.97
N PHE A 90 -2.87 -6.97 14.36
CA PHE A 90 -3.23 -5.66 13.85
C PHE A 90 -3.35 -4.67 15.01
N TYR A 91 -2.77 -3.47 14.83
CA TYR A 91 -2.70 -2.47 15.88
C TYR A 91 -3.12 -1.10 15.38
N GLN A 92 -3.83 -0.36 16.25
CA GLN A 92 -4.11 1.04 15.97
C GLN A 92 -2.84 1.86 16.13
N MET A 93 -2.46 2.57 15.05
CA MET A 93 -1.32 3.47 15.08
C MET A 93 -1.48 4.61 14.08
N ASP A 94 -1.16 5.82 14.53
CA ASP A 94 -1.11 7.00 13.68
C ASP A 94 0.33 7.25 13.25
N VAL A 95 0.62 6.97 12.00
CA VAL A 95 1.98 7.04 11.44
C VAL A 95 2.46 8.47 11.16
N ASP A 96 1.55 9.46 11.17
CA ASP A 96 1.87 10.88 11.02
C ASP A 96 2.32 11.54 12.35
N ARG A 97 2.17 10.85 13.48
CA ARG A 97 2.58 11.39 14.79
C ARG A 97 4.08 11.37 14.96
N ASP A 98 4.59 12.37 15.66
CA ASP A 98 6.01 12.43 16.05
C ASP A 98 6.43 11.26 16.95
N SER A 99 5.50 10.71 17.73
CA SER A 99 5.73 9.54 18.60
C SER A 99 5.79 8.21 17.85
N PHE A 100 5.43 8.15 16.55
CA PHE A 100 5.30 6.90 15.78
C PHE A 100 6.49 5.95 15.96
N SER A 101 7.72 6.46 15.82
CA SER A 101 8.93 5.64 15.98
C SER A 101 9.02 4.98 17.36
N ALA A 102 8.77 5.77 18.41
CA ALA A 102 8.81 5.27 19.78
C ALA A 102 7.66 4.30 20.08
N ASP A 103 6.48 4.54 19.51
CA ASP A 103 5.30 3.69 19.70
C ASP A 103 5.48 2.35 18.99
N LEU A 104 6.05 2.35 17.78
CA LEU A 104 6.38 1.11 17.05
C LEU A 104 7.47 0.31 17.77
N GLN A 105 8.50 0.96 18.32
CA GLN A 105 9.52 0.29 19.13
C GLN A 105 8.96 -0.36 20.40
N LYS A 106 7.97 0.28 21.04
CA LYS A 106 7.27 -0.30 22.21
C LYS A 106 6.39 -1.47 21.83
N LEU A 107 5.74 -1.41 20.65
CA LEU A 107 4.91 -2.48 20.14
C LEU A 107 5.74 -3.73 19.87
N CYS A 108 6.93 -3.56 19.32
CA CYS A 108 7.92 -4.63 19.10
C CYS A 108 8.80 -4.73 20.35
N ALA A 109 8.31 -5.40 21.40
CA ALA A 109 8.93 -5.40 22.73
C ALA A 109 10.36 -5.93 22.71
N GLU A 110 10.60 -7.05 21.99
CA GLU A 110 11.94 -7.64 21.89
C GLU A 110 12.75 -6.95 20.78
N PRO A 111 14.06 -6.74 21.00
CA PRO A 111 14.93 -6.07 20.01
C PRO A 111 14.93 -6.74 18.64
N GLU A 112 14.92 -8.07 18.59
CA GLU A 112 14.88 -8.87 17.36
C GLU A 112 13.58 -8.72 16.57
N ASP A 113 12.51 -8.29 17.24
CA ASP A 113 11.21 -8.06 16.63
C ASP A 113 11.05 -6.66 16.02
N ARG A 114 12.00 -5.77 16.25
CA ARG A 114 11.92 -4.36 15.83
C ARG A 114 12.21 -4.13 14.36
N GLU A 115 12.83 -5.10 13.70
CA GLU A 115 13.19 -4.98 12.29
C GLU A 115 12.39 -5.97 11.43
N PHE A 116 12.09 -5.54 10.21
CA PHE A 116 11.27 -6.29 9.27
C PHE A 116 12.06 -6.60 8.00
N ASP A 117 11.78 -7.76 7.42
CA ASP A 117 12.30 -8.15 6.11
C ASP A 117 11.60 -7.37 5.00
N LEU A 118 10.31 -7.06 5.20
CA LEU A 118 9.47 -6.35 4.25
C LEU A 118 8.59 -5.32 4.97
N ILE A 119 8.64 -4.08 4.51
CA ILE A 119 7.69 -3.03 4.92
C ILE A 119 6.85 -2.65 3.71
N CYS A 120 5.53 -2.73 3.84
CA CYS A 120 4.59 -2.43 2.76
C CYS A 120 3.77 -1.18 3.06
N LEU A 121 3.57 -0.35 2.03
CA LEU A 121 2.66 0.79 2.03
C LEU A 121 1.86 0.76 0.73
N SER A 122 0.53 0.82 0.82
CA SER A 122 -0.32 0.81 -0.36
C SER A 122 -1.36 1.91 -0.28
N PHE A 123 -1.19 2.96 -1.09
CA PHE A 123 -2.02 4.18 -1.07
C PHE A 123 -2.07 4.84 0.31
N VAL A 124 -0.96 4.90 1.00
CA VAL A 124 -0.81 5.50 2.32
C VAL A 124 -0.16 6.86 2.24
N LEU A 125 0.97 6.96 1.53
CA LEU A 125 1.77 8.18 1.48
C LEU A 125 1.00 9.37 0.94
N MET A 126 0.05 9.14 0.04
CA MET A 126 -0.82 10.17 -0.52
C MET A 126 -1.71 10.85 0.53
N HIS A 127 -1.99 10.21 1.66
CA HIS A 127 -2.84 10.73 2.73
C HIS A 127 -2.06 11.41 3.85
N LEU A 128 -0.74 11.31 3.86
CA LEU A 128 0.10 11.82 4.93
C LEU A 128 0.47 13.28 4.72
N TYR A 129 0.73 13.95 5.84
CA TYR A 129 1.27 15.31 5.82
C TYR A 129 2.69 15.32 5.24
N ASP A 130 3.56 14.44 5.72
CA ASP A 130 4.96 14.30 5.32
C ASP A 130 5.33 12.82 5.09
N GLY A 131 5.10 12.34 3.87
CA GLY A 131 5.43 10.96 3.48
C GLY A 131 6.93 10.69 3.48
N GLU A 132 7.77 11.69 3.17
CA GLU A 132 9.24 11.54 3.19
C GLU A 132 9.74 11.30 4.62
N LYS A 133 9.20 12.02 5.61
CA LYS A 133 9.52 11.81 7.03
C LYS A 133 9.18 10.37 7.47
N LEU A 134 8.01 9.86 7.08
CA LEU A 134 7.66 8.47 7.37
C LEU A 134 8.66 7.49 6.77
N LEU A 135 9.02 7.64 5.49
CA LEU A 135 10.00 6.78 4.82
C LEU A 135 11.36 6.82 5.52
N ARG A 136 11.82 8.00 5.93
CA ARG A 136 13.06 8.16 6.71
C ARG A 136 13.02 7.40 8.03
N THR A 137 11.87 7.44 8.71
CA THR A 137 11.64 6.71 9.96
C THR A 137 11.64 5.20 9.74
N LEU A 138 10.89 4.73 8.73
CA LEU A 138 10.74 3.30 8.42
C LEU A 138 12.06 2.61 8.05
N LYS A 139 13.01 3.35 7.49
CA LYS A 139 14.35 2.82 7.20
C LYS A 139 15.03 2.20 8.43
N ASN A 140 14.79 2.75 9.62
CA ASN A 140 15.38 2.26 10.87
C ASN A 140 14.70 0.97 11.37
N PHE A 141 13.64 0.54 10.74
CA PHE A 141 12.90 -0.71 11.03
C PHE A 141 13.08 -1.77 9.94
N LEU A 142 13.94 -1.52 8.96
CA LEU A 142 14.31 -2.53 7.96
C LEU A 142 15.53 -3.31 8.41
N LYS A 143 15.46 -4.63 8.33
CA LYS A 143 16.63 -5.50 8.44
C LYS A 143 17.65 -5.18 7.35
N LYS A 144 18.91 -5.54 7.60
CA LYS A 144 19.92 -5.50 6.54
C LYS A 144 19.49 -6.39 5.37
N GLY A 145 19.34 -5.79 4.18
CA GLY A 145 18.79 -6.46 2.99
C GLY A 145 17.28 -6.58 2.97
N GLY A 146 16.59 -5.96 3.93
CA GLY A 146 15.14 -5.79 3.91
C GLY A 146 14.68 -4.81 2.84
N VAL A 147 13.42 -4.90 2.45
CA VAL A 147 12.84 -4.14 1.34
C VAL A 147 11.64 -3.33 1.82
N ILE A 148 11.53 -2.10 1.35
CA ILE A 148 10.29 -1.33 1.41
C ILE A 148 9.57 -1.45 0.07
N PHE A 149 8.29 -1.85 0.11
CA PHE A 149 7.44 -2.05 -1.06
C PHE A 149 6.30 -1.05 -1.05
N ILE A 150 6.28 -0.15 -2.03
CA ILE A 150 5.34 0.96 -2.07
C ILE A 150 4.49 0.89 -3.33
N THR A 151 3.17 0.96 -3.16
CA THR A 151 2.20 1.10 -4.24
C THR A 151 1.48 2.42 -4.08
N GLU A 152 1.63 3.33 -5.05
CA GLU A 152 0.96 4.63 -5.06
C GLU A 152 0.40 4.96 -6.43
N SER A 153 -0.62 5.83 -6.46
CA SER A 153 -1.19 6.33 -7.71
C SER A 153 -0.37 7.46 -8.30
N ASN A 154 -0.47 7.57 -9.63
CA ASN A 154 -0.01 8.72 -10.38
C ASN A 154 -1.10 9.14 -11.38
N ASP A 155 -2.06 9.92 -10.91
CA ASP A 155 -3.20 10.32 -11.73
C ASP A 155 -2.82 11.30 -12.85
N ARG A 156 -1.61 11.88 -12.80
CA ARG A 156 -1.13 12.80 -13.82
C ARG A 156 -0.97 12.16 -15.20
N ILE A 157 -0.76 10.85 -15.23
CA ILE A 157 -0.63 10.08 -16.48
C ILE A 157 -1.91 9.34 -16.85
N SER A 158 -3.00 9.53 -16.10
CA SER A 158 -4.30 8.93 -16.41
C SER A 158 -4.87 9.50 -17.69
N THR A 159 -5.48 8.65 -18.50
CA THR A 159 -6.11 9.03 -19.77
C THR A 159 -7.52 8.46 -19.89
N LEU A 160 -8.40 9.17 -20.57
CA LEU A 160 -9.73 8.71 -20.93
C LEU A 160 -9.90 8.92 -22.44
N ALA A 161 -10.31 7.87 -23.16
CA ALA A 161 -10.53 7.97 -24.60
C ALA A 161 -11.81 7.22 -25.00
N PRO A 162 -12.73 7.86 -25.74
CA PRO A 162 -12.74 9.29 -26.09
C PRO A 162 -13.12 10.17 -24.87
N ASP A 163 -12.56 11.37 -24.79
CA ASP A 163 -12.88 12.37 -23.76
C ASP A 163 -13.16 13.76 -24.38
N GLU A 164 -14.09 13.80 -25.30
CA GLU A 164 -14.46 15.06 -26.02
C GLU A 164 -14.94 16.18 -25.10
N LYS A 165 -15.45 15.82 -23.92
CA LYS A 165 -15.95 16.78 -22.91
C LYS A 165 -14.96 17.06 -21.79
N ASN A 166 -13.73 16.56 -21.88
CA ASN A 166 -12.74 16.66 -20.82
C ASN A 166 -13.27 16.19 -19.44
N LEU A 167 -13.99 15.08 -19.41
CA LEU A 167 -14.58 14.56 -18.18
C LEU A 167 -13.52 14.10 -17.18
N LEU A 168 -12.42 13.52 -17.67
CA LEU A 168 -11.32 13.13 -16.80
C LEU A 168 -10.67 14.34 -16.15
N GLY A 169 -10.40 15.41 -16.90
CA GLY A 169 -9.86 16.66 -16.36
C GLY A 169 -10.76 17.24 -15.28
N GLN A 170 -12.06 17.35 -15.54
CA GLN A 170 -13.03 17.83 -14.56
C GLN A 170 -13.08 16.97 -13.31
N PHE A 171 -13.03 15.64 -13.46
CA PHE A 171 -13.00 14.70 -12.34
C PHE A 171 -11.73 14.86 -11.49
N LEU A 172 -10.57 14.99 -12.13
CA LEU A 172 -9.30 15.17 -11.43
C LEU A 172 -9.26 16.53 -10.69
N ASP A 173 -9.86 17.58 -11.25
CA ASP A 173 -9.95 18.87 -10.58
C ASP A 173 -10.84 18.80 -9.33
N ILE A 174 -11.98 18.10 -9.40
CA ILE A 174 -12.83 17.85 -8.22
C ILE A 174 -12.04 17.08 -7.15
N LEU A 175 -11.25 16.08 -7.53
CA LEU A 175 -10.43 15.31 -6.58
C LEU A 175 -9.34 16.15 -5.91
N LYS A 176 -8.78 17.16 -6.59
CA LYS A 176 -7.79 18.07 -5.98
C LYS A 176 -8.39 18.92 -4.85
N GLU A 177 -9.67 19.27 -4.97
CA GLU A 177 -10.40 20.03 -3.95
C GLU A 177 -10.90 19.14 -2.79
N ASP A 178 -11.00 17.84 -3.01
CA ASP A 178 -11.41 16.87 -1.98
C ASP A 178 -10.25 16.52 -1.05
N LYS A 179 -10.30 17.07 0.16
CA LYS A 179 -9.30 16.81 1.20
C LYS A 179 -9.13 15.33 1.59
N TYR A 180 -10.07 14.47 1.22
CA TYR A 180 -10.03 13.03 1.51
C TYR A 180 -9.45 12.21 0.35
N ALA A 181 -9.37 12.78 -0.85
CA ALA A 181 -8.83 12.08 -2.02
C ALA A 181 -7.31 11.86 -1.94
N GLY A 182 -6.63 12.58 -1.05
CA GLY A 182 -5.19 12.53 -0.90
C GLY A 182 -4.42 13.24 -2.04
N LYS A 183 -3.12 13.20 -1.96
CA LYS A 183 -2.20 13.77 -2.96
C LYS A 183 -2.02 12.77 -4.11
N ARG A 184 -2.90 12.81 -5.10
CA ARG A 184 -3.03 11.81 -6.19
C ARG A 184 -1.82 11.68 -7.13
N GLU A 185 -0.83 12.56 -7.01
CA GLU A 185 0.41 12.55 -7.78
C GLU A 185 1.61 12.03 -6.95
N THR A 186 1.36 11.53 -5.75
CA THR A 186 2.40 11.07 -4.79
C THR A 186 3.33 10.04 -5.40
N GLY A 187 2.84 9.14 -6.25
CA GLY A 187 3.67 8.12 -6.90
C GLY A 187 4.87 8.69 -7.67
N GLN A 188 4.79 9.93 -8.19
CA GLN A 188 5.93 10.57 -8.86
C GLN A 188 7.02 11.03 -7.89
N ALA A 189 6.65 11.41 -6.67
CA ALA A 189 7.58 11.95 -5.69
C ALA A 189 8.34 10.85 -4.93
N VAL A 190 7.75 9.67 -4.79
CA VAL A 190 8.27 8.56 -3.98
C VAL A 190 9.71 8.17 -4.32
N PRO A 191 10.13 8.02 -5.59
CA PRO A 191 11.53 7.67 -5.91
C PRO A 191 12.53 8.73 -5.40
N GLY A 192 12.18 10.02 -5.53
CA GLY A 192 12.98 11.13 -4.99
C GLY A 192 13.07 11.08 -3.47
N TRP A 193 11.96 10.85 -2.78
CA TRP A 193 11.96 10.70 -1.32
C TRP A 193 12.80 9.53 -0.84
N LEU A 194 12.71 8.38 -1.51
CA LEU A 194 13.54 7.22 -1.20
C LEU A 194 15.03 7.53 -1.33
N THR A 195 15.42 8.23 -2.42
CA THR A 195 16.79 8.68 -2.62
C THR A 195 17.25 9.62 -1.51
N ASN A 196 16.44 10.63 -1.16
CA ASN A 196 16.74 11.58 -0.08
C ASN A 196 16.85 10.90 1.29
N CYS A 197 16.10 9.83 1.51
CA CYS A 197 16.16 9.02 2.72
C CYS A 197 17.34 8.03 2.72
N GLY A 198 18.11 7.96 1.62
CA GLY A 198 19.27 7.09 1.50
C GLY A 198 18.92 5.61 1.34
N TYR A 199 17.79 5.29 0.72
CA TYR A 199 17.51 3.92 0.27
C TYR A 199 18.38 3.59 -0.93
N ASP A 200 18.90 2.36 -0.96
CA ASP A 200 19.71 1.84 -2.04
C ASP A 200 18.87 0.97 -2.97
N TYR A 201 19.32 0.79 -4.21
CA TYR A 201 18.69 -0.11 -5.19
C TYR A 201 17.21 0.15 -5.41
N ILE A 202 16.86 1.43 -5.66
CA ILE A 202 15.48 1.84 -5.91
C ILE A 202 15.05 1.29 -7.27
N HIS A 203 14.07 0.39 -7.25
CA HIS A 203 13.46 -0.17 -8.46
C HIS A 203 12.05 0.40 -8.63
N VAL A 204 11.78 1.01 -9.77
CA VAL A 204 10.48 1.63 -10.07
C VAL A 204 9.89 0.96 -11.30
N TRP A 205 8.66 0.49 -11.19
CA TRP A 205 7.90 0.06 -12.35
C TRP A 205 6.50 0.67 -12.34
N CYS A 206 5.98 0.93 -13.51
CA CYS A 206 4.61 1.40 -13.70
C CYS A 206 3.77 0.27 -14.28
N LYS A 207 2.62 0.03 -13.70
CA LYS A 207 1.61 -0.87 -14.24
C LYS A 207 0.42 -0.04 -14.68
N GLU A 208 0.04 -0.16 -15.94
CA GLU A 208 -1.18 0.42 -16.46
C GLU A 208 -2.36 -0.47 -16.09
N ILE A 209 -3.43 0.15 -15.61
CA ILE A 209 -4.71 -0.49 -15.39
C ILE A 209 -5.70 0.14 -16.36
N SER A 210 -6.12 -0.63 -17.35
CA SER A 210 -7.07 -0.18 -18.36
C SER A 210 -8.46 -0.77 -18.13
N ALA A 211 -9.50 0.05 -18.30
CA ALA A 211 -10.88 -0.39 -18.33
C ALA A 211 -11.49 -0.04 -19.67
N ALA A 212 -11.98 -1.05 -20.41
CA ALA A 212 -12.70 -0.85 -21.66
C ALA A 212 -14.21 -0.89 -21.46
N LYS A 213 -14.95 -0.09 -22.23
CA LYS A 213 -16.40 -0.09 -22.25
C LYS A 213 -16.90 -1.27 -23.11
N GLY A 214 -17.75 -2.14 -22.58
CA GLY A 214 -18.33 -3.27 -23.34
C GLY A 214 -18.75 -4.41 -22.43
N GLU A 215 -18.92 -5.62 -22.95
CA GLU A 215 -19.39 -6.85 -22.26
C GLU A 215 -18.67 -7.18 -20.94
N GLN A 216 -17.72 -6.38 -20.58
CA GLN A 216 -16.81 -6.56 -19.47
C GLN A 216 -17.06 -5.61 -18.31
N GLN A 217 -18.25 -5.06 -18.15
CA GLN A 217 -18.61 -4.38 -16.89
C GLN A 217 -18.43 -5.28 -15.64
N GLN A 218 -18.24 -6.58 -15.84
CA GLN A 218 -17.97 -7.55 -14.77
C GLN A 218 -16.49 -7.94 -14.66
N ASN A 219 -15.66 -7.69 -15.67
CA ASN A 219 -14.25 -8.06 -15.67
C ASN A 219 -13.40 -6.85 -16.07
N CYS A 220 -12.78 -6.15 -15.12
CA CYS A 220 -11.69 -5.25 -15.43
C CYS A 220 -10.56 -6.06 -16.07
N LEU A 221 -10.30 -5.86 -17.36
CA LEU A 221 -9.12 -6.41 -18.01
C LEU A 221 -7.90 -5.59 -17.59
N LEU A 222 -7.00 -6.26 -16.91
CA LEU A 222 -5.64 -5.78 -16.71
C LEU A 222 -4.84 -6.11 -17.97
N TYR A 223 -4.55 -5.10 -18.77
CA TYR A 223 -3.48 -5.20 -19.75
C TYR A 223 -2.19 -4.80 -19.05
N THR A 224 -1.33 -5.77 -18.80
CA THR A 224 0.06 -5.52 -18.45
C THR A 224 0.84 -5.47 -19.74
N SER A 225 1.40 -4.33 -20.10
CA SER A 225 2.42 -4.30 -21.15
C SER A 225 3.70 -4.87 -20.57
N ASP A 226 4.05 -6.09 -20.94
CA ASP A 226 5.27 -6.80 -20.52
C ASP A 226 6.55 -6.25 -21.15
N ALA A 227 6.61 -4.98 -21.49
CA ALA A 227 7.78 -4.37 -22.11
C ALA A 227 9.00 -4.22 -21.19
N ALA A 228 8.94 -4.73 -19.96
CA ALA A 228 10.04 -4.62 -18.99
C ALA A 228 10.64 -5.97 -18.55
N ASP A 229 10.18 -7.09 -19.10
CA ASP A 229 10.53 -8.41 -18.53
C ASP A 229 11.80 -9.07 -19.08
N ASP A 230 12.49 -8.43 -20.03
CA ASP A 230 13.68 -9.03 -20.65
C ASP A 230 15.04 -8.48 -20.12
N ARG A 231 15.04 -7.73 -19.01
CA ARG A 231 16.30 -7.23 -18.44
C ARG A 231 16.27 -7.20 -16.91
N ILE A 232 16.23 -8.35 -16.32
CA ILE A 232 16.74 -8.54 -14.95
C ILE A 232 17.57 -9.82 -14.90
#